data_a47f5f58dbbea3d57b2a2c1f24004fca
#
_entry.id   a47f5f58dbbea3d57b2a2c1f24004fca
#
_cell.length_a   1.000
_cell.length_b   1.000
_cell.length_c   1.000
_cell.angle_alpha   90.00
_cell.angle_beta   90.00
_cell.angle_gamma   90.00
#
_symmetry.space_group_name_H-M   'P 1'
#
loop_
_entity.id
_entity.type
_entity.pdbx_description
1 polymer ?
#
loop_
_entity_poly.entity_id
_entity_poly.type
_entity_poly.pdbx_seq_one_letter_code
_entity_poly.pdbx_strand_id
1 'polypeptide(L)'
;HLAAFGEDVGIAFQLRDDELGVFGSPQATGKPAGDDLREGKRTVLLALTWGRCDDAGRRMLGSVLANPEATEEQIGEVAALIEDCGARAAHEEIIATHRKAGNRALERLGDEGAVSTASLEDLAVLADLLTHRVS
;
A
#
# COMPACT_ATOMS: atom_id res chain seq x y z
N HIS A 1 15.52 10.96 15.01
CA HIS A 1 15.06 9.61 14.66
C HIS A 1 13.52 9.46 14.73
N LEU A 2 12.82 10.20 15.62
CA LEU A 2 11.37 10.14 15.69
C LEU A 2 10.69 10.62 14.39
N ALA A 3 11.20 11.69 13.77
CA ALA A 3 10.71 12.18 12.48
C ALA A 3 10.93 11.13 11.36
N ALA A 4 12.11 10.50 11.32
CA ALA A 4 12.40 9.44 10.35
C ALA A 4 11.48 8.21 10.55
N PHE A 5 11.22 7.81 11.80
CA PHE A 5 10.24 6.76 12.11
C PHE A 5 8.85 7.12 11.56
N GLY A 6 8.36 8.32 11.86
CA GLY A 6 7.03 8.77 11.43
C GLY A 6 6.89 8.86 9.91
N GLU A 7 7.94 9.32 9.22
CA GLU A 7 7.99 9.40 7.76
C GLU A 7 7.91 8.02 7.13
N ASP A 8 8.76 7.09 7.52
CA ASP A 8 8.79 5.74 6.95
C ASP A 8 7.52 4.93 7.25
N VAL A 9 7.01 5.00 8.48
CA VAL A 9 5.73 4.34 8.84
C VAL A 9 4.57 4.97 8.07
N GLY A 10 4.54 6.29 7.92
CA GLY A 10 3.52 7.02 7.16
C GLY A 10 3.51 6.63 5.68
N ILE A 11 4.68 6.50 5.05
CA ILE A 11 4.80 6.03 3.66
C ILE A 11 4.31 4.58 3.55
N ALA A 12 4.76 3.69 4.41
CA ALA A 12 4.32 2.29 4.41
C ALA A 12 2.80 2.16 4.61
N PHE A 13 2.23 2.97 5.50
CA PHE A 13 0.78 3.04 5.72
C PHE A 13 0.03 3.48 4.46
N GLN A 14 0.48 4.56 3.80
CA GLN A 14 -0.16 5.07 2.59
C GLN A 14 -0.09 4.06 1.44
N LEU A 15 1.06 3.42 1.26
CA LEU A 15 1.22 2.36 0.25
C LEU A 15 0.29 1.18 0.54
N ARG A 16 0.15 0.77 1.79
CA ARG A 16 -0.79 -0.28 2.20
C ARG A 16 -2.24 0.12 1.93
N ASP A 17 -2.61 1.34 2.22
CA ASP A 17 -3.94 1.88 1.93
C ASP A 17 -4.25 1.86 0.42
N ASP A 18 -3.29 2.24 -0.41
CA ASP A 18 -3.41 2.19 -1.87
C ASP A 18 -3.58 0.76 -2.40
N GLU A 19 -2.93 -0.22 -1.80
CA GLU A 19 -3.13 -1.64 -2.14
C GLU A 19 -4.53 -2.11 -1.74
N LEU A 20 -4.99 -1.75 -0.55
CA LEU A 20 -6.34 -2.07 -0.09
C LEU A 20 -7.43 -1.42 -0.95
N GLY A 21 -7.17 -0.27 -1.54
CA GLY A 21 -8.08 0.39 -2.49
C GLY A 21 -8.35 -0.41 -3.76
N VAL A 22 -7.50 -1.38 -4.09
CA VAL A 22 -7.66 -2.32 -5.21
C VAL A 22 -8.08 -3.70 -4.73
N PHE A 23 -7.40 -4.26 -3.73
CA PHE A 23 -7.55 -5.65 -3.28
C PHE A 23 -8.37 -5.82 -2.01
N GLY A 24 -8.62 -4.73 -1.27
CA GLY A 24 -9.35 -4.78 -0.02
C GLY A 24 -10.79 -5.25 -0.20
N SER A 25 -11.25 -6.15 0.68
CA SER A 25 -12.65 -6.57 0.69
C SER A 25 -13.55 -5.42 1.16
N PRO A 26 -14.82 -5.34 0.68
CA PRO A 26 -15.78 -4.35 1.16
C PRO A 26 -15.99 -4.40 2.68
N GLN A 27 -15.89 -5.58 3.29
CA GLN A 27 -16.01 -5.77 4.73
C GLN A 27 -14.86 -5.10 5.50
N ALA A 28 -13.63 -5.12 4.95
CA ALA A 28 -12.45 -4.54 5.60
C ALA A 28 -12.33 -3.03 5.36
N THR A 29 -12.73 -2.55 4.18
CA THR A 29 -12.54 -1.14 3.76
C THR A 29 -13.79 -0.29 3.90
N GLY A 30 -14.98 -0.90 3.99
CA GLY A 30 -16.28 -0.22 3.95
C GLY A 30 -16.64 0.36 2.58
N LYS A 31 -15.86 0.06 1.53
CA LYS A 31 -16.04 0.53 0.15
C LYS A 31 -16.09 -0.65 -0.82
N PRO A 32 -16.71 -0.48 -2.02
CA PRO A 32 -16.62 -1.48 -3.09
C PRO A 32 -15.16 -1.79 -3.46
N ALA A 33 -14.88 -3.05 -3.82
CA ALA A 33 -13.56 -3.42 -4.31
C ALA A 33 -13.19 -2.60 -5.57
N GLY A 34 -11.95 -2.13 -5.63
CA GLY A 34 -11.45 -1.35 -6.76
C GLY A 34 -11.97 0.09 -6.82
N ASP A 35 -12.47 0.63 -5.73
CA ASP A 35 -13.01 2.00 -5.67
C ASP A 35 -11.96 3.05 -6.09
N ASP A 36 -10.71 2.88 -5.68
CA ASP A 36 -9.59 3.74 -6.08
C ASP A 36 -9.35 3.73 -7.61
N LEU A 37 -9.58 2.60 -8.27
CA LEU A 37 -9.49 2.51 -9.74
C LEU A 37 -10.60 3.32 -10.41
N ARG A 38 -11.84 3.19 -9.95
CA ARG A 38 -12.99 3.95 -10.49
C ARG A 38 -12.84 5.45 -10.28
N GLU A 39 -12.28 5.87 -9.16
CA GLU A 39 -11.99 7.27 -8.85
C GLU A 39 -10.81 7.83 -9.64
N GLY A 40 -10.00 6.99 -10.26
CA GLY A 40 -8.81 7.39 -11.01
C GLY A 40 -7.65 7.83 -10.13
N LYS A 41 -7.57 7.31 -8.90
CA LYS A 41 -6.49 7.59 -7.96
C LYS A 41 -5.15 7.13 -8.53
N ARG A 42 -4.21 8.05 -8.62
CA ARG A 42 -2.85 7.77 -9.13
C ARG A 42 -1.97 7.29 -7.98
N THR A 43 -1.61 6.02 -7.99
CA THR A 43 -0.85 5.37 -6.93
C THR A 43 0.47 4.78 -7.45
N VAL A 44 1.39 4.51 -6.53
CA VAL A 44 2.64 3.80 -6.85
C VAL A 44 2.34 2.41 -7.43
N LEU A 45 1.34 1.71 -6.89
CA LEU A 45 0.92 0.39 -7.39
C LEU A 45 0.54 0.44 -8.87
N LEU A 46 -0.25 1.44 -9.29
CA LEU A 46 -0.65 1.60 -10.69
C LEU A 46 0.51 2.02 -11.59
N ALA A 47 1.42 2.86 -11.09
CA ALA A 47 2.64 3.22 -11.82
C ALA A 47 3.54 2.00 -12.07
N LEU A 48 3.71 1.15 -11.07
CA LEU A 48 4.44 -0.13 -11.20
C LEU A 48 3.76 -1.06 -12.21
N THR A 49 2.44 -1.14 -12.19
CA THR A 49 1.66 -1.95 -13.13
C THR A 49 1.86 -1.46 -14.56
N TRP A 50 1.71 -0.15 -14.78
CA TRP A 50 1.90 0.46 -16.09
C TRP A 50 3.28 0.20 -16.68
N GLY A 51 4.32 0.28 -15.87
CA GLY A 51 5.70 0.03 -16.28
C GLY A 51 6.02 -1.43 -16.57
N ARG A 52 5.24 -2.38 -16.03
CA ARG A 52 5.49 -3.82 -16.09
C ARG A 52 4.62 -4.56 -17.08
N CYS A 53 3.41 -4.07 -17.36
CA CYS A 53 2.51 -4.73 -18.31
C CYS A 53 2.81 -4.35 -19.76
N ASP A 54 2.29 -5.15 -20.68
CA ASP A 54 2.34 -4.89 -22.12
C ASP A 54 1.25 -3.88 -22.55
N ASP A 55 1.16 -3.61 -23.87
CA ASP A 55 0.19 -2.67 -24.41
C ASP A 55 -1.26 -3.13 -24.19
N ALA A 56 -1.53 -4.44 -24.20
CA ALA A 56 -2.85 -4.98 -23.89
C ALA A 56 -3.22 -4.72 -22.43
N GLY A 57 -2.28 -4.94 -21.51
CA GLY A 57 -2.46 -4.64 -20.08
C GLY A 57 -2.68 -3.16 -19.82
N ARG A 58 -1.95 -2.27 -20.52
CA ARG A 58 -2.14 -0.81 -20.43
C ARG A 58 -3.52 -0.38 -20.91
N ARG A 59 -4.02 -0.97 -22.00
CA ARG A 59 -5.40 -0.71 -22.48
C ARG A 59 -6.44 -1.18 -21.47
N MET A 60 -6.25 -2.35 -20.89
CA MET A 60 -7.15 -2.89 -19.86
C MET A 60 -7.18 -1.95 -18.64
N LEU A 61 -6.02 -1.59 -18.12
CA LEU A 61 -5.92 -0.64 -16.99
C LEU A 61 -6.58 0.70 -17.32
N GLY A 62 -6.30 1.25 -18.51
CA GLY A 62 -6.85 2.52 -18.97
C GLY A 62 -8.38 2.50 -19.13
N SER A 63 -8.97 1.36 -19.45
CA SER A 63 -10.43 1.22 -19.59
C SER A 63 -11.19 1.30 -18.26
N VAL A 64 -10.51 1.00 -17.15
CA VAL A 64 -11.08 0.95 -15.81
C VAL A 64 -10.75 2.21 -15.01
N LEU A 65 -9.56 2.77 -15.22
CA LEU A 65 -9.07 3.93 -14.48
C LEU A 65 -9.95 5.15 -14.73
N ALA A 66 -10.43 5.77 -13.66
CA ALA A 66 -11.37 6.90 -13.68
C ALA A 66 -12.70 6.60 -14.39
N ASN A 67 -13.11 5.33 -14.44
CA ASN A 67 -14.39 4.91 -14.99
C ASN A 67 -15.36 4.50 -13.87
N PRO A 68 -16.32 5.37 -13.49
CA PRO A 68 -17.30 5.04 -12.44
C PRO A 68 -18.20 3.85 -12.77
N GLU A 69 -18.35 3.55 -14.07
CA GLU A 69 -19.19 2.45 -14.59
C GLU A 69 -18.42 1.14 -14.73
N ALA A 70 -17.14 1.08 -14.35
CA ALA A 70 -16.37 -0.16 -14.40
C ALA A 70 -17.03 -1.24 -13.54
N THR A 71 -17.23 -2.40 -14.15
CA THR A 71 -17.87 -3.54 -13.47
C THR A 71 -16.91 -4.23 -12.50
N GLU A 72 -17.47 -5.02 -11.57
CA GLU A 72 -16.65 -5.83 -10.66
C GLU A 72 -15.78 -6.84 -11.42
N GLU A 73 -16.27 -7.38 -12.55
CA GLU A 73 -15.51 -8.26 -13.41
C GLU A 73 -14.28 -7.55 -14.00
N GLN A 74 -14.47 -6.35 -14.55
CA GLN A 74 -13.36 -5.52 -15.07
C GLN A 74 -12.35 -5.15 -13.99
N ILE A 75 -12.81 -4.83 -12.78
CA ILE A 75 -11.94 -4.57 -11.62
C ILE A 75 -11.15 -5.84 -11.27
N GLY A 76 -11.79 -7.00 -11.27
CA GLY A 76 -11.14 -8.29 -11.02
C GLY A 76 -10.06 -8.62 -12.06
N GLU A 77 -10.31 -8.33 -13.34
CA GLU A 77 -9.32 -8.51 -14.43
C GLU A 77 -8.08 -7.61 -14.22
N VAL A 78 -8.29 -6.35 -13.83
CA VAL A 78 -7.18 -5.43 -13.52
C VAL A 78 -6.43 -5.88 -12.26
N ALA A 79 -7.12 -6.36 -11.23
CA ALA A 79 -6.47 -6.91 -10.04
C ALA A 79 -5.58 -8.12 -10.39
N ALA A 80 -6.06 -9.01 -11.24
CA ALA A 80 -5.27 -10.14 -11.75
C ALA A 80 -4.05 -9.66 -12.56
N LEU A 81 -4.21 -8.66 -13.42
CA LEU A 81 -3.11 -8.06 -14.17
C LEU A 81 -2.02 -7.51 -13.24
N ILE A 82 -2.40 -6.81 -12.16
CA ILE A 82 -1.47 -6.24 -11.19
C ILE A 82 -0.66 -7.33 -10.50
N GLU A 83 -1.27 -8.47 -10.18
CA GLU A 83 -0.58 -9.62 -9.60
C GLU A 83 0.33 -10.31 -10.64
N ASP A 84 -0.18 -10.62 -11.81
CA ASP A 84 0.50 -11.40 -12.85
C ASP A 84 1.72 -10.67 -13.42
N CYS A 85 1.68 -9.34 -13.54
CA CYS A 85 2.84 -8.56 -14.00
C CYS A 85 3.90 -8.33 -12.91
N GLY A 86 3.67 -8.79 -11.68
CA GLY A 86 4.57 -8.64 -10.55
C GLY A 86 4.55 -7.26 -9.86
N ALA A 87 3.61 -6.40 -10.22
CA ALA A 87 3.52 -5.06 -9.63
C ALA A 87 3.15 -5.11 -8.14
N ARG A 88 2.25 -6.02 -7.73
CA ARG A 88 1.89 -6.19 -6.33
C ARG A 88 3.08 -6.65 -5.49
N ALA A 89 3.85 -7.63 -5.98
CA ALA A 89 5.05 -8.10 -5.30
C ALA A 89 6.09 -6.98 -5.14
N ALA A 90 6.33 -6.19 -6.19
CA ALA A 90 7.24 -5.04 -6.13
C ALA A 90 6.74 -3.96 -5.15
N HIS A 91 5.44 -3.72 -5.09
CA HIS A 91 4.82 -2.78 -4.16
C HIS A 91 4.98 -3.24 -2.70
N GLU A 92 4.78 -4.52 -2.42
CA GLU A 92 5.02 -5.11 -1.10
C GLU A 92 6.49 -4.99 -0.66
N GLU A 93 7.45 -5.12 -1.57
CA GLU A 93 8.86 -4.90 -1.27
C GLU A 93 9.16 -3.45 -0.84
N ILE A 94 8.50 -2.48 -1.46
CA ILE A 94 8.62 -1.07 -1.07
C ILE A 94 8.05 -0.86 0.33
N ILE A 95 6.87 -1.41 0.63
CA ILE A 95 6.27 -1.36 1.97
C ILE A 95 7.22 -1.98 3.00
N ALA A 96 7.75 -3.17 2.72
CA ALA A 96 8.68 -3.85 3.61
C ALA A 96 9.97 -3.04 3.86
N THR A 97 10.46 -2.33 2.84
CA THR A 97 11.64 -1.48 2.95
C THR A 97 11.40 -0.32 3.91
N HIS A 98 10.28 0.39 3.77
CA HIS A 98 9.92 1.48 4.67
C HIS A 98 9.63 1.00 6.09
N ARG A 99 8.97 -0.14 6.26
CA ARG A 99 8.78 -0.75 7.58
C ARG A 99 10.11 -1.05 8.28
N LYS A 100 11.07 -1.63 7.56
CA LYS A 100 12.41 -1.90 8.11
C LYS A 100 13.15 -0.61 8.47
N ALA A 101 13.01 0.44 7.66
CA ALA A 101 13.62 1.74 7.94
C ALA A 101 13.00 2.38 9.19
N GLY A 102 11.68 2.35 9.34
CA GLY A 102 10.97 2.82 10.53
C GLY A 102 11.42 2.06 11.78
N ASN A 103 11.50 0.73 11.74
CA ASN A 103 11.96 -0.07 12.87
C ASN A 103 13.40 0.27 13.28
N ARG A 104 14.31 0.46 12.32
CA ARG A 104 15.69 0.91 12.62
C ARG A 104 15.73 2.29 13.26
N ALA A 105 14.85 3.20 12.84
CA ALA A 105 14.76 4.53 13.47
C ALA A 105 14.26 4.41 14.92
N LEU A 106 13.33 3.51 15.19
CA LEU A 106 12.83 3.23 16.53
C LEU A 106 13.89 2.62 17.45
N GLU A 107 14.67 1.67 16.94
CA GLU A 107 15.82 1.08 17.65
C GLU A 107 16.82 2.15 18.09
N ARG A 108 17.18 3.08 17.18
CA ARG A 108 18.08 4.18 17.49
C ARG A 108 17.53 5.14 18.55
N LEU A 109 16.22 5.39 18.55
CA LEU A 109 15.57 6.16 19.63
C LEU A 109 15.72 5.47 20.99
N GLY A 110 15.64 4.15 21.01
CA GLY A 110 15.86 3.34 22.20
C GLY A 110 17.30 3.45 22.72
N ASP A 111 18.26 3.35 21.81
CA ASP A 111 19.70 3.43 22.15
C ASP A 111 20.10 4.82 22.71
N GLU A 112 19.45 5.87 22.26
CA GLU A 112 19.67 7.24 22.76
C GLU A 112 19.07 7.47 24.16
N GLY A 113 18.21 6.57 24.62
CA GLY A 113 17.54 6.69 25.94
C GLY A 113 16.60 7.91 26.04
N ALA A 114 16.23 8.51 24.92
CA ALA A 114 15.38 9.70 24.85
C ALA A 114 13.90 9.41 25.09
N VAL A 115 13.49 8.14 24.96
CA VAL A 115 12.11 7.67 25.03
C VAL A 115 12.02 6.46 25.94
N SER A 116 10.96 6.37 26.73
CA SER A 116 10.74 5.22 27.63
C SER A 116 10.51 3.92 26.84
N THR A 117 10.90 2.79 27.42
CA THR A 117 10.67 1.46 26.82
C THR A 117 9.18 1.24 26.50
N ALA A 118 8.29 1.63 27.39
CA ALA A 118 6.85 1.51 27.16
C ALA A 118 6.38 2.31 25.93
N SER A 119 6.90 3.54 25.75
CA SER A 119 6.57 4.36 24.58
C SER A 119 7.14 3.77 23.29
N LEU A 120 8.31 3.15 23.33
CA LEU A 120 8.89 2.46 22.17
C LEU A 120 8.05 1.25 21.77
N GLU A 121 7.57 0.47 22.75
CA GLU A 121 6.67 -0.66 22.51
C GLU A 121 5.34 -0.20 21.89
N ASP A 122 4.75 0.88 22.43
CA ASP A 122 3.51 1.46 21.87
C ASP A 122 3.69 1.93 20.41
N LEU A 123 4.80 2.58 20.11
CA LEU A 123 5.12 3.01 18.74
C LEU A 123 5.34 1.82 17.80
N ALA A 124 5.98 0.75 18.26
CA ALA A 124 6.17 -0.47 17.48
C ALA A 124 4.82 -1.15 17.16
N VAL A 125 3.95 -1.27 18.16
CA VAL A 125 2.58 -1.81 17.98
C VAL A 125 1.78 -0.97 17.01
N LEU A 126 1.82 0.35 17.14
CA LEU A 126 1.13 1.26 16.22
C LEU A 126 1.63 1.11 14.77
N ALA A 127 2.94 1.06 14.57
CA ALA A 127 3.53 0.86 13.25
C ALA A 127 3.09 -0.47 12.63
N ASP A 128 3.05 -1.55 13.42
CA ASP A 128 2.59 -2.85 12.96
C ASP A 128 1.11 -2.84 12.56
N LEU A 129 0.25 -2.28 13.40
CA LEU A 129 -1.18 -2.15 13.13
C LEU A 129 -1.47 -1.36 11.85
N LEU A 130 -0.72 -0.28 11.60
CA LEU A 130 -0.90 0.57 10.43
C LEU A 130 -0.42 -0.09 9.13
N THR A 131 0.66 -0.85 9.19
CA THR A 131 1.36 -1.34 7.99
C THR A 131 1.08 -2.81 7.64
N HIS A 132 0.54 -3.59 8.57
CA HIS A 132 0.11 -4.98 8.35
C HIS A 132 -1.39 -5.15 8.11
N ARG A 133 -2.11 -4.08 7.80
CA ARG A 133 -3.53 -4.17 7.48
C ARG A 133 -3.73 -5.14 6.31
N VAL A 134 -4.56 -6.13 6.51
CA VAL A 134 -4.98 -7.11 5.49
C VAL A 134 -6.46 -6.94 5.16
N SER A 135 -6.79 -7.25 3.93
CA SER A 135 -8.17 -7.23 3.45
C SER A 135 -9.03 -8.32 4.12
#